data_5a7bf11d3ba92c55385727fabd3fe252
#
_entry.id   5a7bf11d3ba92c55385727fabd3fe252
#
_cell.length_a   1.000
_cell.length_b   1.000
_cell.length_c   1.000
_cell.angle_alpha   90.00
_cell.angle_beta   90.00
_cell.angle_gamma   90.00
#
_symmetry.space_group_name_H-M   'P 1'
#
loop_
_entity.id
_entity.type
_entity.pdbx_description
1 polymer ?
#
loop_
_entity_poly.entity_id
_entity_poly.type
_entity_poly.pdbx_seq_one_letter_code
_entity_poly.pdbx_strand_id
1 'polypeptide(L)'
;SVCDALDELSKTLFDIMIIDIQIPDIDGGDINPQGGVELLNNVEHLTHSKIPRYIFGLTSNSSDVSSHFDTFKKFGWPLFDLRNDADCWKDLLVTKARAIEKNINYMSADVAIITALEDTELEELLKLAPSYTSSNIDGYRYYFYEVTTVNGTKLKVVSSSAERMGVTWSSQLATRIIEKFKPRIILMTGICAGVSGKTSLGDIIVGDPVWDWGAGKISEDHEGNTIFLPDPHQLALNRKVKEQLRDLSQDTVFLKSLVISWPHNTLTSAPQILIAPMACG
;
A
#
# COMPACT_ATOMS: atom_id res chain seq x y z
N SER A 1 -1.67 32.45 -2.63
CA SER A 1 -0.52 33.27 -2.16
C SER A 1 0.68 32.40 -1.81
N VAL A 2 1.83 33.03 -1.53
CA VAL A 2 3.05 32.33 -1.06
C VAL A 2 2.77 31.60 0.27
N CYS A 3 2.15 32.28 1.23
CA CYS A 3 1.86 31.73 2.54
C CYS A 3 0.92 30.51 2.47
N ASP A 4 -0.16 30.60 1.68
CA ASP A 4 -1.11 29.49 1.53
C ASP A 4 -0.46 28.27 0.85
N ALA A 5 0.37 28.52 -0.17
CA ALA A 5 1.09 27.45 -0.85
C ALA A 5 2.06 26.72 0.09
N LEU A 6 2.80 27.43 0.92
CA LEU A 6 3.69 26.83 1.93
C LEU A 6 2.91 26.07 3.01
N ASP A 7 1.76 26.62 3.45
CA ASP A 7 0.89 25.94 4.41
C ASP A 7 0.34 24.62 3.85
N GLU A 8 -0.15 24.61 2.61
CA GLU A 8 -0.62 23.40 1.94
C GLU A 8 0.50 22.37 1.69
N LEU A 9 1.68 22.81 1.26
CA LEU A 9 2.86 21.95 1.11
C LEU A 9 3.32 21.35 2.45
N SER A 10 3.07 22.05 3.56
CA SER A 10 3.37 21.53 4.89
C SER A 10 2.46 20.37 5.32
N LYS A 11 1.23 20.31 4.81
CA LYS A 11 0.18 19.36 5.17
C LYS A 11 0.10 18.19 4.19
N THR A 12 0.22 18.49 2.89
CA THR A 12 -0.07 17.55 1.80
C THR A 12 1.14 17.34 0.90
N LEU A 13 1.33 16.11 0.46
CA LEU A 13 2.34 15.76 -0.55
C LEU A 13 1.72 15.93 -1.94
N PHE A 14 2.34 16.76 -2.76
CA PHE A 14 1.95 16.98 -4.15
C PHE A 14 2.98 16.39 -5.11
N ASP A 15 2.50 15.76 -6.19
CA ASP A 15 3.38 15.26 -7.24
C ASP A 15 3.82 16.36 -8.20
N ILE A 16 2.93 17.33 -8.48
CA ILE A 16 3.17 18.44 -9.40
C ILE A 16 2.81 19.75 -8.72
N MET A 17 3.66 20.75 -8.87
CA MET A 17 3.39 22.13 -8.50
C MET A 17 3.62 23.05 -9.69
N ILE A 18 2.68 23.95 -9.92
CA ILE A 18 2.79 24.99 -10.93
C ILE A 18 2.86 26.33 -10.21
N ILE A 19 3.88 27.14 -10.51
CA ILE A 19 4.15 28.42 -9.87
C ILE A 19 4.04 29.53 -10.91
N ASP A 20 3.18 30.52 -10.66
CA ASP A 20 3.30 31.81 -11.33
C ASP A 20 4.38 32.65 -10.63
N ILE A 21 5.14 33.43 -11.40
CA ILE A 21 6.18 34.31 -10.86
C ILE A 21 5.57 35.44 -10.03
N GLN A 22 4.45 36.00 -10.49
CA GLN A 22 3.80 37.15 -9.90
C GLN A 22 2.61 36.73 -9.03
N ILE A 23 2.87 36.33 -7.80
CA ILE A 23 1.83 35.96 -6.82
C ILE A 23 1.95 36.78 -5.54
N PRO A 24 0.82 37.11 -4.86
CA PRO A 24 0.88 37.86 -3.61
C PRO A 24 1.49 37.02 -2.47
N ASP A 25 2.07 37.67 -1.50
CA ASP A 25 2.64 36.99 -0.33
C ASP A 25 1.54 36.37 0.57
N ILE A 26 0.43 37.10 0.72
CA ILE A 26 -0.74 36.70 1.50
C ILE A 26 -2.00 36.83 0.64
N ASP A 27 -3.03 36.04 0.96
CA ASP A 27 -4.31 36.10 0.24
C ASP A 27 -4.94 37.50 0.34
N GLY A 28 -5.37 38.04 -0.82
CA GLY A 28 -5.93 39.37 -0.93
C GLY A 28 -4.89 40.52 -0.82
N GLY A 29 -3.60 40.23 -0.73
CA GLY A 29 -2.52 41.20 -0.75
C GLY A 29 -2.18 41.71 -2.16
N ASP A 30 -1.30 42.74 -2.23
CA ASP A 30 -0.77 43.21 -3.49
C ASP A 30 0.11 42.15 -4.17
N ILE A 31 0.14 42.17 -5.51
CA ILE A 31 0.94 41.22 -6.30
C ILE A 31 2.43 41.52 -6.01
N ASN A 32 3.14 40.51 -5.49
CA ASN A 32 4.58 40.51 -5.37
C ASN A 32 5.20 40.06 -6.71
N PRO A 33 5.96 40.92 -7.41
CA PRO A 33 6.59 40.55 -8.69
C PRO A 33 7.58 39.40 -8.59
N GLN A 34 8.03 39.04 -7.39
CA GLN A 34 8.97 37.94 -7.11
C GLN A 34 8.38 36.85 -6.21
N GLY A 35 7.11 36.94 -5.87
CA GLY A 35 6.48 35.99 -4.92
C GLY A 35 6.64 34.53 -5.32
N GLY A 36 6.55 34.18 -6.61
CA GLY A 36 6.81 32.84 -7.09
C GLY A 36 8.27 32.39 -6.93
N VAL A 37 9.23 33.30 -7.07
CA VAL A 37 10.65 33.01 -6.84
C VAL A 37 10.93 32.82 -5.35
N GLU A 38 10.29 33.61 -4.50
CA GLU A 38 10.40 33.48 -3.05
C GLU A 38 9.78 32.16 -2.59
N LEU A 39 8.61 31.75 -3.13
CA LEU A 39 8.03 30.43 -2.89
C LEU A 39 8.99 29.33 -3.29
N LEU A 40 9.62 29.44 -4.46
CA LEU A 40 10.58 28.46 -4.96
C LEU A 40 11.77 28.28 -4.00
N ASN A 41 12.34 29.38 -3.52
CA ASN A 41 13.44 29.35 -2.56
C ASN A 41 13.01 28.74 -1.21
N ASN A 42 11.80 29.02 -0.75
CA ASN A 42 11.26 28.44 0.47
C ASN A 42 11.01 26.93 0.34
N VAL A 43 10.60 26.45 -0.84
CA VAL A 43 10.40 25.01 -1.12
C VAL A 43 11.72 24.23 -0.97
N GLU A 44 12.87 24.83 -1.29
CA GLU A 44 14.19 24.21 -1.09
C GLU A 44 14.44 23.83 0.38
N HIS A 45 13.88 24.57 1.32
CA HIS A 45 14.04 24.34 2.76
C HIS A 45 13.02 23.39 3.37
N LEU A 46 12.05 22.91 2.58
CA LEU A 46 11.14 21.87 3.02
C LEU A 46 11.89 20.55 3.21
N THR A 47 11.40 19.70 4.12
CA THR A 47 11.90 18.33 4.22
C THR A 47 11.73 17.61 2.89
N HIS A 48 12.74 16.87 2.44
CA HIS A 48 12.77 16.18 1.13
C HIS A 48 11.50 15.40 0.79
N SER A 49 10.83 14.87 1.81
CA SER A 49 9.57 14.12 1.64
C SER A 49 8.37 14.96 1.22
N LYS A 50 8.46 16.31 1.30
CA LYS A 50 7.36 17.24 1.01
C LYS A 50 7.60 18.13 -0.21
N ILE A 51 8.77 18.04 -0.83
CA ILE A 51 9.07 18.77 -2.06
C ILE A 51 8.30 18.09 -3.20
N PRO A 52 7.49 18.83 -3.98
CA PRO A 52 6.80 18.27 -5.13
C PRO A 52 7.79 17.66 -6.12
N ARG A 53 7.42 16.49 -6.67
CA ARG A 53 8.29 15.72 -7.57
C ARG A 53 8.62 16.48 -8.86
N TYR A 54 7.67 17.28 -9.35
CA TYR A 54 7.82 18.12 -10.52
C TYR A 54 7.32 19.53 -10.21
N ILE A 55 8.15 20.53 -10.52
CA ILE A 55 7.81 21.95 -10.34
C ILE A 55 7.97 22.64 -11.69
N PHE A 56 6.98 23.46 -12.05
CA PHE A 56 6.94 24.23 -13.29
C PHE A 56 6.68 25.69 -12.96
N GLY A 57 7.53 26.58 -13.46
CA GLY A 57 7.25 28.00 -13.47
C GLY A 57 6.45 28.37 -14.72
N LEU A 58 5.39 29.14 -14.55
CA LEU A 58 4.63 29.75 -15.64
C LEU A 58 4.59 31.26 -15.43
N THR A 59 4.74 32.04 -16.48
CA THR A 59 4.54 33.50 -16.44
C THR A 59 3.91 33.98 -17.73
N SER A 60 3.08 35.00 -17.64
CA SER A 60 2.56 35.73 -18.81
C SER A 60 3.46 36.85 -19.29
N ASN A 61 4.57 37.11 -18.60
CA ASN A 61 5.50 38.21 -18.89
C ASN A 61 6.85 37.64 -19.37
N SER A 62 7.16 37.84 -20.64
CA SER A 62 8.41 37.35 -21.24
C SER A 62 9.68 37.91 -20.61
N SER A 63 9.63 39.11 -19.97
CA SER A 63 10.76 39.66 -19.25
C SER A 63 11.10 38.88 -17.99
N ASP A 64 10.09 38.26 -17.34
CA ASP A 64 10.29 37.44 -16.13
C ASP A 64 11.01 36.14 -16.46
N VAL A 65 10.74 35.55 -17.64
CA VAL A 65 11.48 34.39 -18.12
C VAL A 65 12.97 34.68 -18.17
N SER A 66 13.35 35.78 -18.82
CA SER A 66 14.76 36.15 -18.96
C SER A 66 15.42 36.47 -17.61
N SER A 67 14.68 37.11 -16.71
CA SER A 67 15.18 37.51 -15.40
C SER A 67 15.33 36.37 -14.40
N HIS A 68 14.47 35.34 -14.49
CA HIS A 68 14.41 34.27 -13.49
C HIS A 68 14.80 32.91 -14.04
N PHE A 69 15.15 32.79 -15.34
CA PHE A 69 15.54 31.54 -15.99
C PHE A 69 16.67 30.83 -15.26
N ASP A 70 17.71 31.55 -14.89
CA ASP A 70 18.86 30.95 -14.18
C ASP A 70 18.51 30.45 -12.78
N THR A 71 17.57 31.09 -12.10
CA THR A 71 17.07 30.66 -10.80
C THR A 71 16.36 29.30 -10.93
N PHE A 72 15.40 29.18 -11.86
CA PHE A 72 14.70 27.90 -12.09
C PHE A 72 15.65 26.81 -12.60
N LYS A 73 16.59 27.19 -13.50
CA LYS A 73 17.60 26.29 -14.03
C LYS A 73 18.52 25.71 -12.94
N LYS A 74 18.89 26.50 -11.94
CA LYS A 74 19.70 26.07 -10.79
C LYS A 74 19.07 24.87 -10.09
N PHE A 75 17.75 24.85 -9.98
CA PHE A 75 16.98 23.76 -9.37
C PHE A 75 16.60 22.64 -10.35
N GLY A 76 16.92 22.80 -11.64
CA GLY A 76 16.53 21.83 -12.66
C GLY A 76 15.04 21.90 -13.04
N TRP A 77 14.35 22.99 -12.72
CA TRP A 77 12.92 23.16 -12.99
C TRP A 77 12.70 24.08 -14.20
N PRO A 78 11.75 23.76 -15.08
CA PRO A 78 11.48 24.57 -16.25
C PRO A 78 10.65 25.82 -15.90
N LEU A 79 10.93 26.92 -16.60
CA LEU A 79 10.14 28.16 -16.59
C LEU A 79 9.65 28.43 -18.02
N PHE A 80 8.35 28.63 -18.19
CA PHE A 80 7.70 28.82 -19.47
C PHE A 80 7.00 30.17 -19.57
N ASP A 81 7.06 30.77 -20.78
CA ASP A 81 6.21 31.88 -21.18
C ASP A 81 4.86 31.34 -21.70
N LEU A 82 3.77 31.69 -21.00
CA LEU A 82 2.42 31.25 -21.36
C LEU A 82 1.99 31.64 -22.78
N ARG A 83 2.57 32.71 -23.34
CA ARG A 83 2.21 33.22 -24.67
C ARG A 83 3.01 32.56 -25.77
N ASN A 84 4.30 32.31 -25.51
CA ASN A 84 5.24 31.82 -26.52
C ASN A 84 5.42 30.30 -26.45
N ASP A 85 5.24 29.70 -25.26
CA ASP A 85 5.51 28.29 -25.02
C ASP A 85 4.20 27.46 -24.75
N ALA A 86 3.04 27.97 -25.22
CA ALA A 86 1.73 27.46 -24.85
C ALA A 86 1.56 25.95 -25.02
N ASP A 87 2.14 25.36 -26.04
CA ASP A 87 2.04 23.92 -26.30
C ASP A 87 3.12 23.11 -25.55
N CYS A 88 4.32 23.67 -25.40
CA CYS A 88 5.44 22.98 -24.74
C CYS A 88 5.15 22.63 -23.27
N TRP A 89 4.62 23.59 -22.50
CA TRP A 89 4.34 23.35 -21.08
C TRP A 89 3.19 22.38 -20.87
N LYS A 90 2.15 22.45 -21.74
CA LYS A 90 1.01 21.51 -21.70
C LYS A 90 1.45 20.09 -21.99
N ASP A 91 2.24 19.90 -23.04
CA ASP A 91 2.77 18.59 -23.42
C ASP A 91 3.67 18.00 -22.33
N LEU A 92 4.51 18.85 -21.72
CA LEU A 92 5.35 18.42 -20.62
C LEU A 92 4.51 18.05 -19.37
N LEU A 93 3.49 18.86 -19.03
CA LEU A 93 2.58 18.59 -17.93
C LEU A 93 1.84 17.26 -18.13
N VAL A 94 1.26 17.04 -19.31
CA VAL A 94 0.58 15.79 -19.67
C VAL A 94 1.54 14.60 -19.60
N THR A 95 2.77 14.78 -20.10
CA THR A 95 3.79 13.73 -20.05
C THR A 95 4.15 13.34 -18.61
N LYS A 96 4.32 14.35 -17.74
CA LYS A 96 4.63 14.12 -16.32
C LYS A 96 3.44 13.53 -15.57
N ALA A 97 2.23 14.01 -15.82
CA ALA A 97 1.01 13.45 -15.25
C ALA A 97 0.83 11.96 -15.64
N ARG A 98 1.03 11.63 -16.91
CA ARG A 98 1.01 10.23 -17.39
C ARG A 98 2.11 9.38 -16.75
N ALA A 99 3.31 9.93 -16.54
CA ALA A 99 4.39 9.22 -15.86
C ALA A 99 4.06 8.95 -14.39
N ILE A 100 3.41 9.90 -13.70
CA ILE A 100 2.91 9.73 -12.34
C ILE A 100 1.81 8.67 -12.32
N GLU A 101 0.81 8.80 -13.17
CA GLU A 101 -0.30 7.85 -13.29
C GLU A 101 0.22 6.43 -13.58
N LYS A 102 1.17 6.29 -14.50
CA LYS A 102 1.79 5.01 -14.81
C LYS A 102 2.52 4.44 -13.59
N ASN A 103 3.26 5.26 -12.84
CA ASN A 103 3.93 4.83 -11.62
C ASN A 103 2.93 4.44 -10.52
N ILE A 104 1.87 5.22 -10.32
CA ILE A 104 0.79 4.91 -9.36
C ILE A 104 0.07 3.62 -9.77
N ASN A 105 -0.30 3.48 -11.04
CA ASN A 105 -0.96 2.29 -11.56
C ASN A 105 -0.08 1.03 -11.54
N TYR A 106 1.24 1.19 -11.68
CA TYR A 106 2.18 0.08 -11.60
C TYR A 106 2.45 -0.36 -10.15
N MET A 107 2.24 0.52 -9.18
CA MET A 107 2.55 0.30 -7.77
C MET A 107 1.31 0.24 -6.86
N SER A 108 0.08 0.30 -7.40
CA SER A 108 -1.13 0.11 -6.60
C SER A 108 -1.68 -1.29 -6.76
N ALA A 109 -2.11 -1.89 -5.65
CA ALA A 109 -2.83 -3.15 -5.63
C ALA A 109 -4.18 -2.97 -4.91
N ASP A 110 -5.22 -3.69 -5.34
CA ASP A 110 -6.48 -3.72 -4.62
C ASP A 110 -6.38 -4.67 -3.42
N VAL A 111 -5.67 -5.78 -3.61
CA VAL A 111 -5.47 -6.83 -2.62
C VAL A 111 -3.99 -7.17 -2.51
N ALA A 112 -3.51 -7.31 -1.29
CA ALA A 112 -2.21 -7.91 -1.02
C ALA A 112 -2.38 -9.24 -0.32
N ILE A 113 -1.59 -10.24 -0.72
CA ILE A 113 -1.57 -11.55 -0.07
C ILE A 113 -0.16 -11.84 0.40
N ILE A 114 -0.01 -12.11 1.69
CA ILE A 114 1.25 -12.48 2.33
C ILE A 114 1.19 -13.94 2.71
N THR A 115 2.29 -14.65 2.49
CA THR A 115 2.50 -16.01 2.99
C THR A 115 3.72 -16.06 3.89
N ALA A 116 3.81 -17.06 4.76
CA ALA A 116 5.00 -17.27 5.59
C ALA A 116 6.06 -18.10 4.86
N LEU A 117 5.64 -18.96 3.93
CA LEU A 117 6.51 -19.90 3.21
C LEU A 117 6.41 -19.65 1.70
N GLU A 118 7.56 -19.69 1.02
CA GLU A 118 7.63 -19.57 -0.44
C GLU A 118 7.23 -20.87 -1.13
N ASP A 119 7.89 -21.96 -0.78
CA ASP A 119 7.81 -23.25 -1.49
C ASP A 119 6.47 -23.99 -1.35
N THR A 120 5.72 -23.74 -0.28
CA THR A 120 4.49 -24.49 0.00
C THR A 120 3.23 -23.65 0.02
N GLU A 121 3.33 -22.38 0.33
CA GLU A 121 2.17 -21.50 0.44
C GLU A 121 2.06 -20.54 -0.74
N LEU A 122 3.14 -19.80 -1.05
CA LEU A 122 3.14 -18.86 -2.16
C LEU A 122 3.08 -19.56 -3.51
N GLU A 123 3.83 -20.66 -3.70
CA GLU A 123 3.77 -21.42 -4.95
C GLU A 123 2.37 -21.98 -5.24
N GLU A 124 1.69 -22.49 -4.21
CA GLU A 124 0.31 -22.98 -4.37
C GLU A 124 -0.66 -21.83 -4.68
N LEU A 125 -0.48 -20.67 -4.02
CA LEU A 125 -1.27 -19.48 -4.34
C LEU A 125 -1.08 -19.03 -5.80
N LEU A 126 0.16 -19.03 -6.30
CA LEU A 126 0.47 -18.61 -7.66
C LEU A 126 -0.06 -19.58 -8.74
N LYS A 127 -0.29 -20.86 -8.43
CA LYS A 127 -0.97 -21.79 -9.33
C LYS A 127 -2.43 -21.40 -9.59
N LEU A 128 -3.05 -20.68 -8.67
CA LEU A 128 -4.42 -20.16 -8.83
C LEU A 128 -4.47 -18.88 -9.67
N ALA A 129 -3.34 -18.21 -9.88
CA ALA A 129 -3.28 -17.01 -10.69
C ALA A 129 -3.32 -17.38 -12.19
N PRO A 130 -4.18 -16.74 -13.01
CA PRO A 130 -4.27 -17.02 -14.47
C PRO A 130 -2.95 -16.78 -15.20
N SER A 131 -2.23 -15.76 -14.77
CA SER A 131 -0.86 -15.39 -15.20
C SER A 131 -0.33 -14.39 -14.19
N TYR A 132 0.98 -14.37 -13.99
CA TYR A 132 1.62 -13.37 -13.13
C TYR A 132 2.92 -12.87 -13.71
N THR A 133 3.34 -11.67 -13.27
CA THR A 133 4.67 -11.13 -13.47
C THR A 133 5.37 -11.02 -12.13
N SER A 134 6.69 -11.08 -12.09
CA SER A 134 7.44 -10.87 -10.86
C SER A 134 8.46 -9.75 -11.00
N SER A 135 8.71 -9.06 -9.91
CA SER A 135 9.74 -8.03 -9.84
C SER A 135 10.44 -8.07 -8.47
N ASN A 136 11.75 -7.85 -8.49
CA ASN A 136 12.50 -7.63 -7.26
C ASN A 136 12.54 -6.12 -6.99
N ILE A 137 11.99 -5.70 -5.86
CA ILE A 137 11.93 -4.30 -5.46
C ILE A 137 12.48 -4.20 -4.04
N ASP A 138 13.56 -3.44 -3.87
CA ASP A 138 14.26 -3.25 -2.60
C ASP A 138 14.64 -4.57 -1.89
N GLY A 139 15.07 -5.57 -2.68
CA GLY A 139 15.49 -6.87 -2.19
C GLY A 139 14.37 -7.89 -1.95
N TYR A 140 13.11 -7.49 -2.10
CA TYR A 140 11.94 -8.37 -1.96
C TYR A 140 11.37 -8.73 -3.31
N ARG A 141 10.98 -10.00 -3.49
CA ARG A 141 10.29 -10.47 -4.70
C ARG A 141 8.78 -10.33 -4.53
N TYR A 142 8.16 -9.62 -5.45
CA TYR A 142 6.71 -9.42 -5.52
C TYR A 142 6.16 -10.04 -6.78
N TYR A 143 4.97 -10.61 -6.68
CA TYR A 143 4.25 -11.24 -7.78
C TYR A 143 2.95 -10.47 -8.02
N PHE A 144 2.71 -10.06 -9.26
CA PHE A 144 1.59 -9.22 -9.68
C PHE A 144 0.71 -9.98 -10.64
N TYR A 145 -0.58 -10.00 -10.37
CA TYR A 145 -1.58 -10.62 -11.22
C TYR A 145 -2.95 -9.98 -11.05
N GLU A 146 -3.88 -10.32 -11.94
CA GLU A 146 -5.27 -9.88 -11.86
C GLU A 146 -6.16 -11.09 -11.55
N VAL A 147 -7.14 -10.90 -10.68
CA VAL A 147 -8.23 -11.85 -10.45
C VAL A 147 -9.55 -11.20 -10.81
N THR A 148 -10.46 -11.98 -11.39
CA THR A 148 -11.80 -11.51 -11.71
C THR A 148 -12.76 -12.03 -10.64
N THR A 149 -13.46 -11.12 -9.98
CA THR A 149 -14.48 -11.46 -8.99
C THR A 149 -15.71 -12.09 -9.66
N VAL A 150 -16.56 -12.72 -8.88
CA VAL A 150 -17.84 -13.30 -9.34
C VAL A 150 -18.69 -12.28 -10.09
N ASN A 151 -18.62 -11.00 -9.70
CA ASN A 151 -19.34 -9.90 -10.32
C ASN A 151 -18.64 -9.32 -11.57
N GLY A 152 -17.56 -9.95 -12.05
CA GLY A 152 -16.82 -9.51 -13.23
C GLY A 152 -15.83 -8.35 -12.98
N THR A 153 -15.68 -7.88 -11.74
CA THR A 153 -14.71 -6.83 -11.40
C THR A 153 -13.31 -7.41 -11.38
N LYS A 154 -12.37 -6.76 -12.07
CA LYS A 154 -10.95 -7.10 -12.02
C LYS A 154 -10.30 -6.45 -10.82
N LEU A 155 -9.56 -7.22 -10.04
CA LEU A 155 -8.77 -6.78 -8.92
C LEU A 155 -7.29 -7.03 -9.20
N LYS A 156 -6.47 -6.01 -8.95
CA LYS A 156 -5.01 -6.11 -8.98
C LYS A 156 -4.53 -6.71 -7.67
N VAL A 157 -3.79 -7.79 -7.76
CA VAL A 157 -3.25 -8.51 -6.61
C VAL A 157 -1.73 -8.43 -6.60
N VAL A 158 -1.16 -8.17 -5.44
CA VAL A 158 0.26 -8.33 -5.18
C VAL A 158 0.45 -9.41 -4.13
N SER A 159 1.36 -10.35 -4.38
CA SER A 159 1.70 -11.39 -3.41
C SER A 159 3.20 -11.44 -3.15
N SER A 160 3.56 -11.83 -1.94
CA SER A 160 4.96 -12.06 -1.55
C SER A 160 5.00 -12.97 -0.33
N SER A 161 6.10 -13.70 -0.15
CA SER A 161 6.36 -14.46 1.07
C SER A 161 7.26 -13.69 2.03
N ALA A 162 7.10 -13.90 3.33
CA ALA A 162 8.03 -13.42 4.32
C ALA A 162 9.37 -14.18 4.18
N GLU A 163 10.48 -13.53 4.55
CA GLU A 163 11.80 -14.17 4.50
C GLU A 163 11.93 -15.35 5.48
N ARG A 164 11.22 -15.26 6.59
CA ARG A 164 11.11 -16.31 7.62
C ARG A 164 9.72 -16.28 8.24
N MET A 165 9.35 -17.40 8.84
CA MET A 165 8.13 -17.47 9.66
C MET A 165 8.24 -16.55 10.89
N GLY A 166 7.11 -16.11 11.40
CA GLY A 166 6.97 -15.33 12.62
C GLY A 166 6.50 -13.91 12.41
N VAL A 167 5.96 -13.34 13.50
CA VAL A 167 5.29 -12.02 13.52
C VAL A 167 6.20 -10.90 13.02
N THR A 168 7.48 -10.92 13.40
CA THR A 168 8.46 -9.89 13.01
C THR A 168 8.61 -9.79 11.49
N TRP A 169 8.79 -10.90 10.81
CA TRP A 169 9.02 -10.91 9.36
C TRP A 169 7.73 -10.62 8.59
N SER A 170 6.61 -11.16 9.05
CA SER A 170 5.30 -10.88 8.44
C SER A 170 4.90 -9.41 8.59
N SER A 171 5.14 -8.80 9.76
CA SER A 171 4.84 -7.38 9.98
C SER A 171 5.74 -6.46 9.17
N GLN A 172 7.02 -6.79 9.03
CA GLN A 172 7.94 -6.04 8.17
C GLN A 172 7.51 -6.07 6.71
N LEU A 173 7.16 -7.25 6.19
CA LEU A 173 6.67 -7.39 4.82
C LEU A 173 5.33 -6.67 4.62
N ALA A 174 4.39 -6.80 5.58
CA ALA A 174 3.11 -6.11 5.55
C ALA A 174 3.28 -4.59 5.46
N THR A 175 4.15 -4.02 6.31
CA THR A 175 4.44 -2.57 6.31
C THR A 175 4.97 -2.12 4.95
N ARG A 176 5.94 -2.83 4.38
CA ARG A 176 6.50 -2.52 3.05
C ARG A 176 5.44 -2.58 1.95
N ILE A 177 4.58 -3.60 1.98
CA ILE A 177 3.49 -3.75 1.01
C ILE A 177 2.49 -2.61 1.13
N ILE A 178 2.09 -2.25 2.35
CA ILE A 178 1.15 -1.15 2.62
C ILE A 178 1.72 0.18 2.11
N GLU A 179 2.95 0.49 2.43
CA GLU A 179 3.60 1.74 2.02
C GLU A 179 3.77 1.82 0.50
N LYS A 180 4.17 0.72 -0.14
CA LYS A 180 4.54 0.70 -1.54
C LYS A 180 3.35 0.54 -2.49
N PHE A 181 2.40 -0.33 -2.16
CA PHE A 181 1.29 -0.72 -3.05
C PHE A 181 -0.07 -0.21 -2.57
N LYS A 182 -0.18 0.29 -1.35
CA LYS A 182 -1.40 0.88 -0.74
C LYS A 182 -2.66 0.02 -0.96
N PRO A 183 -2.61 -1.29 -0.68
CA PRO A 183 -3.72 -2.19 -0.93
C PRO A 183 -4.93 -1.80 -0.06
N ARG A 184 -6.14 -2.03 -0.59
CA ARG A 184 -7.39 -1.84 0.15
C ARG A 184 -7.62 -2.96 1.17
N ILE A 185 -7.10 -4.15 0.87
CA ILE A 185 -7.19 -5.33 1.71
C ILE A 185 -5.82 -6.00 1.72
N ILE A 186 -5.38 -6.40 2.91
CA ILE A 186 -4.21 -7.26 3.08
C ILE A 186 -4.66 -8.55 3.78
N LEU A 187 -4.22 -9.67 3.22
CA LEU A 187 -4.53 -11.01 3.72
C LEU A 187 -3.21 -11.72 4.02
N MET A 188 -3.15 -12.45 5.11
CA MET A 188 -2.13 -13.45 5.34
C MET A 188 -2.78 -14.83 5.20
N THR A 189 -2.26 -15.62 4.28
CA THR A 189 -2.75 -16.98 4.02
C THR A 189 -1.63 -17.98 4.21
N GLY A 190 -1.97 -19.18 4.66
CA GLY A 190 -1.00 -20.26 4.87
C GLY A 190 -1.63 -21.44 5.57
N ILE A 191 -0.79 -22.39 5.95
CA ILE A 191 -1.18 -23.56 6.71
C ILE A 191 -1.14 -23.25 8.21
N CYS A 192 -2.06 -23.83 8.96
CA CYS A 192 -2.11 -23.70 10.41
C CYS A 192 -2.41 -25.03 11.08
N ALA A 193 -2.03 -25.17 12.34
CA ALA A 193 -2.41 -26.30 13.16
C ALA A 193 -3.84 -26.13 13.68
N GLY A 194 -4.65 -27.16 13.49
CA GLY A 194 -6.00 -27.22 14.05
C GLY A 194 -6.04 -27.89 15.43
N VAL A 195 -7.08 -27.60 16.20
CA VAL A 195 -7.33 -28.25 17.49
C VAL A 195 -8.04 -29.58 17.25
N SER A 196 -7.45 -30.65 17.76
CA SER A 196 -8.04 -32.02 17.64
C SER A 196 -9.48 -32.05 18.13
N GLY A 197 -10.34 -32.67 17.35
CA GLY A 197 -11.79 -32.81 17.63
C GLY A 197 -12.62 -31.55 17.33
N LYS A 198 -11.97 -30.43 16.90
CA LYS A 198 -12.67 -29.20 16.49
C LYS A 198 -12.47 -28.87 15.01
N THR A 199 -11.42 -29.36 14.41
CA THR A 199 -11.07 -29.10 13.02
C THR A 199 -10.71 -30.41 12.32
N SER A 200 -10.88 -30.39 11.00
CA SER A 200 -10.51 -31.48 10.09
C SER A 200 -9.53 -30.99 9.05
N LEU A 201 -8.79 -31.92 8.43
CA LEU A 201 -7.88 -31.55 7.32
C LEU A 201 -8.69 -30.95 6.17
N GLY A 202 -8.23 -29.80 5.68
CA GLY A 202 -8.88 -29.05 4.62
C GLY A 202 -9.84 -27.97 5.10
N ASP A 203 -10.18 -27.91 6.39
CA ASP A 203 -10.97 -26.81 6.93
C ASP A 203 -10.24 -25.46 6.77
N ILE A 204 -11.01 -24.42 6.47
CA ILE A 204 -10.55 -23.05 6.33
C ILE A 204 -10.76 -22.33 7.66
N ILE A 205 -9.68 -21.97 8.31
CA ILE A 205 -9.76 -21.27 9.60
C ILE A 205 -9.50 -19.78 9.37
N VAL A 206 -10.45 -18.94 9.76
CA VAL A 206 -10.32 -17.49 9.77
C VAL A 206 -10.14 -17.02 11.20
N GLY A 207 -8.97 -16.44 11.49
CA GLY A 207 -8.62 -15.98 12.83
C GLY A 207 -9.51 -14.83 13.31
N ASP A 208 -10.25 -15.04 14.40
CA ASP A 208 -11.05 -14.01 15.08
C ASP A 208 -11.36 -14.42 16.52
N PRO A 209 -10.74 -13.78 17.53
CA PRO A 209 -9.61 -12.84 17.40
C PRO A 209 -8.28 -13.53 17.09
N VAL A 210 -7.32 -12.72 16.65
CA VAL A 210 -5.92 -13.17 16.51
C VAL A 210 -5.06 -12.47 17.55
N TRP A 211 -4.00 -13.13 18.02
CA TRP A 211 -3.03 -12.54 18.94
C TRP A 211 -1.66 -13.18 18.83
N ASP A 212 -0.64 -12.46 19.29
CA ASP A 212 0.72 -12.98 19.45
C ASP A 212 0.81 -13.83 20.71
N TRP A 213 1.15 -15.11 20.55
CA TRP A 213 1.36 -16.05 21.64
C TRP A 213 2.54 -15.66 22.54
N GLY A 214 3.56 -15.03 21.99
CA GLY A 214 4.76 -14.59 22.70
C GLY A 214 4.59 -13.26 23.44
N ALA A 215 3.45 -12.57 23.30
CA ALA A 215 3.21 -11.30 23.95
C ALA A 215 3.00 -11.48 25.45
N GLY A 216 3.92 -10.93 26.27
CA GLY A 216 3.91 -11.03 27.71
C GLY A 216 5.23 -10.64 28.33
N LYS A 217 5.36 -10.95 29.60
CA LYS A 217 6.59 -10.68 30.38
C LYS A 217 7.04 -11.89 31.18
N ILE A 218 8.34 -12.03 31.34
CA ILE A 218 8.93 -12.98 32.28
C ILE A 218 8.90 -12.35 33.67
N SER A 219 8.48 -13.10 34.67
CA SER A 219 8.37 -12.70 36.08
C SER A 219 8.80 -13.85 36.98
N GLU A 220 8.79 -13.64 38.26
CA GLU A 220 9.00 -14.67 39.27
C GLU A 220 7.68 -14.88 40.06
N ASP A 221 7.35 -16.13 40.39
CA ASP A 221 6.28 -16.46 41.28
C ASP A 221 6.69 -16.27 42.75
N HIS A 222 5.79 -16.55 43.68
CA HIS A 222 6.04 -16.40 45.15
C HIS A 222 7.09 -17.39 45.66
N GLU A 223 7.46 -18.42 44.89
CA GLU A 223 8.44 -19.43 45.25
C GLU A 223 9.83 -19.14 44.60
N GLY A 224 9.92 -18.05 43.78
CA GLY A 224 11.12 -17.68 43.06
C GLY A 224 11.33 -18.41 41.73
N ASN A 225 10.29 -19.10 41.24
CA ASN A 225 10.37 -19.76 39.91
C ASN A 225 10.08 -18.76 38.80
N THR A 226 10.79 -18.90 37.70
CA THR A 226 10.52 -18.10 36.50
C THR A 226 9.19 -18.51 35.86
N ILE A 227 8.29 -17.53 35.69
CA ILE A 227 6.99 -17.72 35.06
C ILE A 227 6.82 -16.75 33.89
N PHE A 228 6.08 -17.16 32.86
CA PHE A 228 5.63 -16.28 31.78
C PHE A 228 4.21 -15.78 32.08
N LEU A 229 4.06 -14.47 32.15
CA LEU A 229 2.75 -13.80 32.30
C LEU A 229 2.30 -13.32 30.92
N PRO A 230 1.34 -14.00 30.25
CA PRO A 230 0.86 -13.58 28.96
C PRO A 230 0.06 -12.29 29.07
N ASP A 231 0.27 -11.39 28.11
CA ASP A 231 -0.47 -10.11 27.98
C ASP A 231 -0.81 -9.88 26.49
N PRO A 232 -1.64 -10.77 25.89
CA PRO A 232 -1.91 -10.73 24.46
C PRO A 232 -2.87 -9.60 24.12
N HIS A 233 -2.44 -8.73 23.20
CA HIS A 233 -3.35 -7.80 22.53
C HIS A 233 -4.13 -8.53 21.44
N GLN A 234 -5.45 -8.66 21.62
CA GLN A 234 -6.32 -9.36 20.68
C GLN A 234 -6.84 -8.44 19.58
N LEU A 235 -6.68 -8.84 18.34
CA LEU A 235 -7.20 -8.14 17.16
C LEU A 235 -8.41 -8.89 16.61
N ALA A 236 -9.56 -8.25 16.60
CA ALA A 236 -10.78 -8.81 16.06
C ALA A 236 -11.00 -8.41 14.60
N LEU A 237 -11.63 -9.29 13.84
CA LEU A 237 -12.08 -9.01 12.48
C LEU A 237 -13.10 -7.87 12.45
N ASN A 238 -13.04 -7.09 11.36
CA ASN A 238 -14.08 -6.13 11.05
C ASN A 238 -15.44 -6.84 10.94
N ARG A 239 -16.48 -6.27 11.56
CA ARG A 239 -17.83 -6.85 11.60
C ARG A 239 -18.39 -7.17 10.20
N LYS A 240 -18.19 -6.28 9.24
CA LYS A 240 -18.68 -6.48 7.85
C LYS A 240 -18.03 -7.68 7.19
N VAL A 241 -16.71 -7.84 7.37
CA VAL A 241 -15.98 -9.01 6.85
C VAL A 241 -16.46 -10.29 7.52
N LYS A 242 -16.68 -10.25 8.82
CA LYS A 242 -17.18 -11.40 9.60
C LYS A 242 -18.55 -11.88 9.11
N GLU A 243 -19.49 -10.98 8.84
CA GLU A 243 -20.79 -11.34 8.30
C GLU A 243 -20.68 -11.96 6.89
N GLN A 244 -19.84 -11.37 6.01
CA GLN A 244 -19.61 -11.94 4.68
C GLN A 244 -19.00 -13.35 4.74
N LEU A 245 -18.11 -13.61 5.68
CA LEU A 245 -17.54 -14.94 5.88
C LEU A 245 -18.55 -15.93 6.44
N ARG A 246 -19.49 -15.49 7.27
CA ARG A 246 -20.61 -16.30 7.73
C ARG A 246 -21.54 -16.72 6.58
N ASP A 247 -21.88 -15.75 5.71
CA ASP A 247 -22.66 -16.04 4.52
C ASP A 247 -21.95 -17.06 3.63
N LEU A 248 -20.64 -16.87 3.40
CA LEU A 248 -19.82 -17.80 2.62
C LEU A 248 -19.74 -19.20 3.27
N SER A 249 -19.71 -19.29 4.60
CA SER A 249 -19.69 -20.56 5.33
C SER A 249 -20.98 -21.38 5.17
N GLN A 250 -22.08 -20.74 4.75
CA GLN A 250 -23.35 -21.38 4.45
C GLN A 250 -23.49 -21.76 2.96
N ASP A 251 -22.60 -21.30 2.10
CA ASP A 251 -22.64 -21.61 0.67
C ASP A 251 -22.13 -23.01 0.38
N THR A 252 -23.05 -23.97 0.43
CA THR A 252 -22.75 -25.37 0.19
C THR A 252 -22.28 -25.67 -1.23
N VAL A 253 -22.64 -24.85 -2.22
CA VAL A 253 -22.18 -25.00 -3.61
C VAL A 253 -20.71 -24.64 -3.70
N PHE A 254 -20.35 -23.50 -3.12
CA PHE A 254 -18.95 -23.06 -3.04
C PHE A 254 -18.09 -24.11 -2.31
N LEU A 255 -18.50 -24.54 -1.11
CA LEU A 255 -17.74 -25.50 -0.31
C LEU A 255 -17.55 -26.85 -1.02
N LYS A 256 -18.58 -27.35 -1.73
CA LYS A 256 -18.45 -28.55 -2.54
C LYS A 256 -17.51 -28.38 -3.72
N SER A 257 -17.46 -27.21 -4.34
CA SER A 257 -16.53 -26.93 -5.43
C SER A 257 -15.06 -27.04 -5.01
N LEU A 258 -14.74 -26.73 -3.75
CA LEU A 258 -13.39 -26.89 -3.20
C LEU A 258 -12.93 -28.36 -3.17
N VAL A 259 -13.83 -29.29 -2.89
CA VAL A 259 -13.51 -30.74 -2.94
C VAL A 259 -13.14 -31.18 -4.34
N ILE A 260 -13.88 -30.69 -5.35
CA ILE A 260 -13.64 -31.02 -6.76
C ILE A 260 -12.28 -30.49 -7.23
N SER A 261 -11.93 -29.30 -6.74
CA SER A 261 -10.66 -28.63 -7.08
C SER A 261 -9.45 -29.14 -6.30
N TRP A 262 -9.66 -30.01 -5.30
CA TRP A 262 -8.59 -30.51 -4.43
C TRP A 262 -7.69 -31.50 -5.17
N PRO A 263 -6.37 -31.26 -5.29
CA PRO A 263 -5.52 -32.00 -6.22
C PRO A 263 -5.25 -33.46 -5.86
N HIS A 264 -5.49 -33.89 -4.63
CA HIS A 264 -5.03 -35.19 -4.11
C HIS A 264 -6.12 -36.16 -3.73
N ASN A 265 -7.39 -35.88 -3.99
CA ASN A 265 -8.55 -36.73 -3.60
C ASN A 265 -8.54 -37.18 -2.12
N THR A 266 -7.85 -36.45 -1.25
CA THR A 266 -7.69 -36.75 0.17
C THR A 266 -8.80 -36.15 1.03
N LEU A 267 -9.60 -35.24 0.49
CA LEU A 267 -10.77 -34.70 1.16
C LEU A 267 -11.96 -35.64 0.96
N THR A 268 -12.43 -36.23 2.05
CA THR A 268 -13.60 -37.11 2.07
C THR A 268 -14.93 -36.39 2.26
N SER A 269 -14.87 -35.10 2.66
CA SER A 269 -16.03 -34.23 2.89
C SER A 269 -15.71 -32.81 2.49
N ALA A 270 -16.74 -31.97 2.28
CA ALA A 270 -16.57 -30.57 2.04
C ALA A 270 -15.92 -29.90 3.26
N PRO A 271 -14.89 -29.05 3.05
CA PRO A 271 -14.28 -28.30 4.15
C PRO A 271 -15.27 -27.34 4.79
N GLN A 272 -15.06 -27.00 6.04
CA GLN A 272 -15.81 -25.97 6.73
C GLN A 272 -15.03 -24.66 6.75
N ILE A 273 -15.74 -23.53 6.77
CA ILE A 273 -15.14 -22.22 7.08
C ILE A 273 -15.44 -21.94 8.55
N LEU A 274 -14.39 -21.91 9.36
CA LEU A 274 -14.46 -21.71 10.81
C LEU A 274 -13.89 -20.35 11.18
N ILE A 275 -14.72 -19.50 11.77
CA ILE A 275 -14.26 -18.23 12.36
C ILE A 275 -13.94 -18.53 13.82
N ALA A 276 -12.66 -18.57 14.16
CA ALA A 276 -12.20 -19.06 15.44
C ALA A 276 -10.96 -18.31 15.96
N PRO A 277 -10.74 -18.31 17.29
CA PRO A 277 -9.54 -17.72 17.87
C PRO A 277 -8.27 -18.39 17.31
N MET A 278 -7.26 -17.55 16.99
CA MET A 278 -5.99 -18.01 16.43
C MET A 278 -4.82 -17.32 17.14
N ALA A 279 -3.92 -18.12 17.70
CA ALA A 279 -2.65 -17.65 18.22
C ALA A 279 -1.58 -17.74 17.13
N CYS A 280 -0.76 -16.70 17.01
CA CYS A 280 0.39 -16.60 16.12
C CYS A 280 1.66 -16.53 16.97
N GLY A 281 2.77 -17.13 16.53
CA GLY A 281 4.05 -17.08 17.23
C GLY A 281 5.20 -17.34 16.30
#